data_837dec80ec88cd12404b1d679b6e5d1f
#
_entry.id   837dec80ec88cd12404b1d679b6e5d1f
#
_cell.length_a   1.000
_cell.length_b   1.000
_cell.length_c   1.000
_cell.angle_alpha   90.00
_cell.angle_beta   90.00
_cell.angle_gamma   90.00
#
_symmetry.space_group_name_H-M   'P 1'
#
loop_
_entity.id
_entity.type
_entity.pdbx_description
1 polymer ?
#
loop_
_entity_poly.entity_id
_entity_poly.type
_entity_poly.pdbx_seq_one_letter_code
_entity_poly.pdbx_strand_id
1 'polypeptide(L)'
;ILVLGASGGVGLAALDIAKAKGARVVAAVSTKEKAEICKDYGADEVIIYGEGPKTKDESKAFSNELKSKSLKGGYVIIYDPIGDCYTEPAFRAIGWKGKYLVVGFAAGEIPKLPINLTLLKGASLVGVFWGTFTGLESEVNQKNIAEINQLLSEGKIKPLISKEIPMENAVDAIQMIGNRGVIGKVVI
;
A
#
# COMPACT_ATOMS: atom_id res chain seq x y z
N ILE A 1 -8.98 3.19 5.49
CA ILE A 1 -8.38 2.60 4.30
C ILE A 1 -7.53 1.39 4.67
N LEU A 2 -7.26 0.50 3.69
CA LEU A 2 -6.29 -0.58 3.79
C LEU A 2 -5.10 -0.25 2.89
N VAL A 3 -3.87 -0.42 3.41
CA VAL A 3 -2.63 -0.32 2.64
C VAL A 3 -1.92 -1.66 2.66
N LEU A 4 -1.79 -2.31 1.52
CA LEU A 4 -1.01 -3.54 1.36
C LEU A 4 0.48 -3.18 1.18
N GLY A 5 1.41 -4.01 1.67
CA GLY A 5 2.84 -3.72 1.60
C GLY A 5 3.21 -2.38 2.27
N ALA A 6 2.53 -2.05 3.36
CA ALA A 6 2.53 -0.72 3.96
C ALA A 6 3.90 -0.23 4.45
N SER A 7 4.87 -1.10 4.70
CA SER A 7 6.23 -0.74 5.14
C SER A 7 7.21 -0.41 4.01
N GLY A 8 6.85 -0.71 2.76
CA GLY A 8 7.68 -0.34 1.61
C GLY A 8 7.61 1.16 1.31
N GLY A 9 8.53 1.68 0.50
CA GLY A 9 8.63 3.12 0.23
C GLY A 9 7.36 3.76 -0.31
N VAL A 10 6.57 3.03 -1.12
CA VAL A 10 5.29 3.49 -1.68
C VAL A 10 4.15 3.31 -0.66
N GLY A 11 4.13 2.17 0.04
CA GLY A 11 3.10 1.87 1.04
C GLY A 11 3.19 2.79 2.27
N LEU A 12 4.40 3.03 2.76
CA LEU A 12 4.61 3.92 3.91
C LEU A 12 4.25 5.37 3.59
N ALA A 13 4.57 5.84 2.37
CA ALA A 13 4.14 7.15 1.90
C ALA A 13 2.61 7.27 1.83
N ALA A 14 1.92 6.22 1.35
CA ALA A 14 0.46 6.19 1.32
C ALA A 14 -0.15 6.22 2.73
N LEU A 15 0.44 5.48 3.68
CA LEU A 15 0.05 5.49 5.08
C LEU A 15 0.22 6.88 5.68
N ASP A 16 1.39 7.48 5.53
CA ASP A 16 1.76 8.78 6.09
C ASP A 16 0.83 9.89 5.58
N ILE A 17 0.63 9.97 4.25
CA ILE A 17 -0.30 10.93 3.63
C ILE A 17 -1.74 10.68 4.11
N ALA A 18 -2.18 9.44 4.20
CA ALA A 18 -3.53 9.11 4.64
C ALA A 18 -3.76 9.54 6.10
N LYS A 19 -2.77 9.34 6.98
CA LYS A 19 -2.83 9.82 8.36
C LYS A 19 -2.84 11.35 8.43
N ALA A 20 -1.99 12.03 7.65
CA ALA A 20 -1.99 13.49 7.57
C ALA A 20 -3.33 14.07 7.11
N LYS A 21 -4.10 13.31 6.33
CA LYS A 21 -5.46 13.65 5.88
C LYS A 21 -6.56 13.15 6.82
N GLY A 22 -6.23 12.63 8.01
CA GLY A 22 -7.18 12.19 9.04
C GLY A 22 -7.85 10.84 8.77
N ALA A 23 -7.35 10.03 7.85
CA ALA A 23 -7.91 8.72 7.59
C ALA A 23 -7.55 7.71 8.68
N ARG A 24 -8.47 6.75 8.95
CA ARG A 24 -8.14 5.53 9.67
C ARG A 24 -7.44 4.56 8.71
N VAL A 25 -6.24 4.12 9.09
CA VAL A 25 -5.39 3.27 8.25
C VAL A 25 -5.18 1.91 8.90
N VAL A 26 -5.48 0.85 8.15
CA VAL A 26 -5.06 -0.52 8.45
C VAL A 26 -3.86 -0.83 7.54
N ALA A 27 -2.73 -1.13 8.14
CA ALA A 27 -1.51 -1.50 7.43
C ALA A 27 -1.37 -3.02 7.35
N ALA A 28 -1.10 -3.57 6.18
CA ALA A 28 -0.80 -4.98 6.00
C ALA A 28 0.65 -5.17 5.56
N VAL A 29 1.40 -6.00 6.30
CA VAL A 29 2.85 -6.18 6.15
C VAL A 29 3.26 -7.64 6.32
N SER A 30 4.51 -7.98 5.94
CA SER A 30 4.98 -9.36 5.97
C SER A 30 5.58 -9.81 7.30
N THR A 31 6.10 -8.90 8.13
CA THR A 31 6.82 -9.25 9.37
C THR A 31 6.42 -8.37 10.55
N LYS A 32 6.76 -8.83 11.77
CA LYS A 32 6.53 -8.06 13.01
C LYS A 32 7.33 -6.76 13.04
N GLU A 33 8.59 -6.79 12.59
CA GLU A 33 9.43 -5.60 12.52
C GLU A 33 8.78 -4.50 11.64
N LYS A 34 8.29 -4.90 10.47
CA LYS A 34 7.56 -4.00 9.55
C LYS A 34 6.26 -3.49 10.16
N ALA A 35 5.62 -4.28 11.01
CA ALA A 35 4.41 -3.90 11.72
C ALA A 35 4.67 -2.77 12.73
N GLU A 36 5.76 -2.85 13.49
CA GLU A 36 6.12 -1.79 14.46
C GLU A 36 6.38 -0.45 13.74
N ILE A 37 7.10 -0.47 12.62
CA ILE A 37 7.32 0.73 11.80
C ILE A 37 6.00 1.36 11.34
N CYS A 38 5.04 0.55 10.87
CA CYS A 38 3.74 1.08 10.47
C CYS A 38 2.95 1.68 11.65
N LYS A 39 3.10 1.13 12.87
CA LYS A 39 2.51 1.72 14.08
C LYS A 39 3.13 3.06 14.42
N ASP A 40 4.45 3.18 14.35
CA ASP A 40 5.19 4.42 14.59
C ASP A 40 4.77 5.52 13.60
N TYR A 41 4.37 5.13 12.39
CA TYR A 41 3.78 6.00 11.37
C TYR A 41 2.28 6.23 11.55
N GLY A 42 1.69 5.77 12.66
CA GLY A 42 0.32 6.05 13.03
C GLY A 42 -0.73 5.13 12.42
N ALA A 43 -0.35 3.93 11.93
CA ALA A 43 -1.35 2.94 11.55
C ALA A 43 -2.25 2.59 12.74
N ASP A 44 -3.56 2.66 12.55
CA ASP A 44 -4.54 2.38 13.62
C ASP A 44 -4.63 0.89 13.92
N GLU A 45 -4.38 0.04 12.93
CA GLU A 45 -4.34 -1.41 13.03
C GLU A 45 -3.25 -1.96 12.10
N VAL A 46 -2.67 -3.09 12.46
CA VAL A 46 -1.71 -3.79 11.62
C VAL A 46 -2.09 -5.25 11.48
N ILE A 47 -1.91 -5.79 10.26
CA ILE A 47 -2.10 -7.19 9.90
C ILE A 47 -0.77 -7.74 9.40
N ILE A 48 -0.36 -8.91 9.88
CA ILE A 48 0.87 -9.57 9.46
C ILE A 48 0.52 -10.78 8.61
N TYR A 49 0.74 -10.70 7.29
CA TYR A 49 0.36 -11.74 6.35
C TYR A 49 1.47 -12.76 6.03
N GLY A 50 2.68 -12.60 6.59
CA GLY A 50 3.81 -13.51 6.34
C GLY A 50 4.19 -13.61 4.86
N GLU A 51 4.20 -14.84 4.32
CA GLU A 51 4.48 -15.11 2.90
C GLU A 51 3.21 -14.98 2.01
N GLY A 52 2.08 -14.67 2.61
CA GLY A 52 0.79 -14.59 1.93
C GLY A 52 0.06 -15.93 1.79
N PRO A 53 -1.22 -15.89 1.38
CA PRO A 53 -2.03 -17.09 1.24
C PRO A 53 -1.61 -17.92 0.02
N LYS A 54 -1.39 -19.22 0.22
CA LYS A 54 -1.01 -20.20 -0.82
C LYS A 54 -2.17 -21.11 -1.22
N THR A 55 -3.21 -21.21 -0.36
CA THR A 55 -4.38 -22.03 -0.58
C THR A 55 -5.66 -21.20 -0.55
N LYS A 56 -6.76 -21.78 -1.03
CA LYS A 56 -8.08 -21.13 -0.97
C LYS A 56 -8.56 -20.87 0.46
N ASP A 57 -8.25 -21.79 1.39
CA ASP A 57 -8.63 -21.63 2.79
C ASP A 57 -7.83 -20.54 3.48
N GLU A 58 -6.52 -20.44 3.21
CA GLU A 58 -5.68 -19.36 3.69
C GLU A 58 -6.12 -18.01 3.11
N SER A 59 -6.45 -17.96 1.81
CA SER A 59 -6.99 -16.76 1.17
C SER A 59 -8.31 -16.30 1.82
N LYS A 60 -9.19 -17.25 2.16
CA LYS A 60 -10.44 -16.97 2.88
C LYS A 60 -10.17 -16.49 4.30
N ALA A 61 -9.24 -17.13 5.02
CA ALA A 61 -8.83 -16.73 6.36
C ALA A 61 -8.27 -15.31 6.36
N PHE A 62 -7.35 -15.00 5.43
CA PHE A 62 -6.78 -13.66 5.28
C PHE A 62 -7.85 -12.61 4.94
N SER A 63 -8.78 -12.92 4.02
CA SER A 63 -9.91 -12.03 3.75
C SER A 63 -10.77 -11.75 4.98
N ASN A 64 -11.00 -12.75 5.83
CA ASN A 64 -11.76 -12.58 7.07
C ASN A 64 -11.00 -11.74 8.10
N GLU A 65 -9.68 -11.93 8.20
CA GLU A 65 -8.83 -11.11 9.05
C GLU A 65 -8.86 -9.64 8.60
N LEU A 66 -8.69 -9.38 7.29
CA LEU A 66 -8.82 -8.04 6.73
C LEU A 66 -10.18 -7.40 7.07
N LYS A 67 -11.27 -8.15 6.93
CA LYS A 67 -12.62 -7.67 7.28
C LYS A 67 -12.77 -7.36 8.77
N SER A 68 -12.18 -8.18 9.64
CA SER A 68 -12.27 -7.99 11.10
C SER A 68 -11.64 -6.69 11.58
N LYS A 69 -10.66 -6.18 10.84
CA LYS A 69 -9.95 -4.92 11.12
C LYS A 69 -10.59 -3.71 10.43
N SER A 70 -11.52 -3.94 9.50
CA SER A 70 -12.26 -2.86 8.85
C SER A 70 -13.35 -2.30 9.78
N LEU A 71 -13.80 -1.07 9.51
CA LEU A 71 -15.04 -0.57 10.09
C LEU A 71 -16.25 -1.29 9.47
N LYS A 72 -17.41 -1.16 10.12
CA LYS A 72 -18.66 -1.72 9.59
C LYS A 72 -18.87 -1.28 8.13
N GLY A 73 -19.01 -2.27 7.25
CA GLY A 73 -19.20 -2.03 5.81
C GLY A 73 -17.96 -2.28 4.94
N GLY A 74 -16.78 -2.51 5.52
CA GLY A 74 -15.54 -2.78 4.78
C GLY A 74 -14.69 -1.53 4.50
N TYR A 75 -13.63 -1.69 3.71
CA TYR A 75 -12.73 -0.60 3.37
C TYR A 75 -13.30 0.27 2.24
N VAL A 76 -13.25 1.59 2.41
CA VAL A 76 -13.64 2.55 1.36
C VAL A 76 -12.56 2.70 0.28
N ILE A 77 -11.29 2.52 0.67
CA ILE A 77 -10.14 2.51 -0.23
C ILE A 77 -9.23 1.35 0.15
N ILE A 78 -8.75 0.62 -0.85
CA ILE A 78 -7.66 -0.35 -0.72
C ILE A 78 -6.55 0.11 -1.66
N TYR A 79 -5.35 0.31 -1.11
CA TYR A 79 -4.15 0.71 -1.84
C TYR A 79 -3.25 -0.50 -2.02
N ASP A 80 -3.08 -0.97 -3.25
CA ASP A 80 -2.34 -2.20 -3.57
C ASP A 80 -1.13 -1.97 -4.48
N PRO A 81 0.07 -1.84 -3.92
CA PRO A 81 1.31 -1.82 -4.68
C PRO A 81 1.95 -3.20 -4.84
N ILE A 82 1.38 -4.28 -4.27
CA ILE A 82 2.02 -5.58 -4.24
C ILE A 82 1.39 -6.61 -5.19
N GLY A 83 0.08 -6.59 -5.39
CA GLY A 83 -0.60 -7.51 -6.31
C GLY A 83 -0.62 -8.97 -5.83
N ASP A 84 -0.48 -9.92 -6.78
CA ASP A 84 -0.34 -11.36 -6.55
C ASP A 84 -1.52 -11.98 -5.74
N CYS A 85 -1.23 -12.95 -4.88
CA CYS A 85 -2.19 -13.67 -4.04
C CYS A 85 -2.93 -12.80 -3.02
N TYR A 86 -2.48 -11.58 -2.80
CA TYR A 86 -3.08 -10.63 -1.84
C TYR A 86 -4.29 -9.89 -2.40
N THR A 87 -4.38 -9.72 -3.72
CA THR A 87 -5.39 -8.86 -4.36
C THR A 87 -6.82 -9.37 -4.16
N GLU A 88 -7.09 -10.65 -4.42
CA GLU A 88 -8.45 -11.19 -4.31
C GLU A 88 -8.97 -11.16 -2.86
N PRO A 89 -8.25 -11.66 -1.84
CA PRO A 89 -8.70 -11.59 -0.45
C PRO A 89 -8.89 -10.15 0.03
N ALA A 90 -8.04 -9.22 -0.39
CA ALA A 90 -8.20 -7.80 -0.07
C ALA A 90 -9.44 -7.20 -0.77
N PHE A 91 -9.66 -7.50 -2.05
CA PHE A 91 -10.86 -7.04 -2.75
C PHE A 91 -12.15 -7.57 -2.10
N ARG A 92 -12.14 -8.79 -1.57
CA ARG A 92 -13.28 -9.35 -0.82
C ARG A 92 -13.58 -8.60 0.48
N ALA A 93 -12.61 -7.84 1.03
CA ALA A 93 -12.77 -7.00 2.21
C ALA A 93 -13.20 -5.56 1.89
N ILE A 94 -13.31 -5.20 0.60
CA ILE A 94 -13.77 -3.86 0.20
C ILE A 94 -15.22 -3.62 0.60
N GLY A 95 -15.53 -2.38 0.96
CA GLY A 95 -16.88 -1.96 1.28
C GLY A 95 -17.72 -1.65 0.02
N TRP A 96 -19.01 -1.43 0.24
CA TRP A 96 -19.91 -1.01 -0.83
C TRP A 96 -19.44 0.31 -1.46
N LYS A 97 -19.35 0.35 -2.79
CA LYS A 97 -18.80 1.49 -3.57
C LYS A 97 -17.36 1.86 -3.25
N GLY A 98 -16.60 0.96 -2.62
CA GLY A 98 -15.17 1.18 -2.35
C GLY A 98 -14.34 1.22 -3.63
N LYS A 99 -13.17 1.83 -3.54
CA LYS A 99 -12.19 1.92 -4.63
C LYS A 99 -10.97 1.07 -4.32
N TYR A 100 -10.65 0.14 -5.21
CA TYR A 100 -9.42 -0.64 -5.16
C TYR A 100 -8.40 -0.01 -6.10
N LEU A 101 -7.32 0.52 -5.57
CA LEU A 101 -6.28 1.21 -6.30
C LEU A 101 -5.19 0.22 -6.70
N VAL A 102 -5.08 -0.07 -7.99
CA VAL A 102 -4.03 -0.93 -8.56
C VAL A 102 -2.81 -0.06 -8.84
N VAL A 103 -1.78 -0.17 -7.98
CA VAL A 103 -0.59 0.70 -8.01
C VAL A 103 0.62 -0.03 -8.56
N GLY A 104 0.74 -1.33 -8.29
CA GLY A 104 1.88 -2.12 -8.74
C GLY A 104 1.75 -3.60 -8.40
N PHE A 105 2.81 -4.36 -8.75
CA PHE A 105 2.85 -5.82 -8.64
C PHE A 105 4.17 -6.28 -8.01
N ALA A 106 4.59 -5.63 -6.89
CA ALA A 106 5.87 -5.89 -6.25
C ALA A 106 5.99 -7.29 -5.64
N ALA A 107 4.88 -8.02 -5.45
CA ALA A 107 4.89 -9.41 -5.01
C ALA A 107 5.25 -10.39 -6.13
N GLY A 108 5.11 -10.00 -7.39
CA GLY A 108 5.56 -10.75 -8.56
C GLY A 108 4.48 -10.94 -9.62
N GLU A 109 3.46 -11.73 -9.34
CA GLU A 109 2.45 -12.09 -10.31
C GLU A 109 1.37 -11.00 -10.49
N ILE A 110 0.92 -10.83 -11.74
CA ILE A 110 -0.26 -10.03 -12.02
C ILE A 110 -1.50 -10.81 -11.58
N PRO A 111 -2.30 -10.30 -10.63
CA PRO A 111 -3.40 -11.05 -10.07
C PRO A 111 -4.55 -11.26 -11.06
N LYS A 112 -5.22 -12.41 -10.93
CA LYS A 112 -6.46 -12.70 -11.66
C LYS A 112 -7.63 -12.50 -10.71
N LEU A 113 -8.37 -11.41 -10.88
CA LEU A 113 -9.54 -11.12 -10.05
C LEU A 113 -10.81 -11.60 -10.77
N PRO A 114 -11.67 -12.42 -10.13
CA PRO A 114 -13.00 -12.72 -10.63
C PRO A 114 -13.83 -11.44 -10.73
N ILE A 115 -14.12 -10.99 -11.95
CA ILE A 115 -14.72 -9.67 -12.20
C ILE A 115 -16.13 -9.50 -11.60
N ASN A 116 -16.84 -10.61 -11.38
CA ASN A 116 -18.14 -10.59 -10.70
C ASN A 116 -18.09 -10.02 -9.29
N LEU A 117 -16.91 -9.99 -8.65
CA LEU A 117 -16.75 -9.36 -7.34
C LEU A 117 -17.01 -7.87 -7.38
N THR A 118 -16.67 -7.20 -8.48
CA THR A 118 -16.97 -5.77 -8.66
C THR A 118 -18.47 -5.51 -8.67
N LEU A 119 -19.23 -6.36 -9.36
CA LEU A 119 -20.70 -6.31 -9.40
C LEU A 119 -21.29 -6.50 -8.00
N LEU A 120 -20.86 -7.55 -7.29
CA LEU A 120 -21.40 -7.90 -5.97
C LEU A 120 -21.12 -6.83 -4.91
N LYS A 121 -20.04 -6.08 -5.06
CA LYS A 121 -19.61 -5.02 -4.13
C LYS A 121 -19.99 -3.61 -4.60
N GLY A 122 -20.46 -3.47 -5.85
CA GLY A 122 -20.61 -2.16 -6.47
C GLY A 122 -19.30 -1.35 -6.45
N ALA A 123 -18.15 -2.04 -6.35
CA ALA A 123 -16.83 -1.44 -6.14
C ALA A 123 -16.12 -1.21 -7.47
N SER A 124 -15.14 -0.30 -7.45
CA SER A 124 -14.34 0.04 -8.64
C SER A 124 -12.90 -0.47 -8.50
N LEU A 125 -12.36 -1.00 -9.61
CA LEU A 125 -10.91 -1.16 -9.81
C LEU A 125 -10.40 0.10 -10.52
N VAL A 126 -9.40 0.75 -9.94
CA VAL A 126 -8.83 1.99 -10.46
C VAL A 126 -7.34 1.81 -10.66
N GLY A 127 -6.88 1.91 -11.90
CA GLY A 127 -5.45 1.92 -12.20
C GLY A 127 -4.81 3.23 -11.77
N VAL A 128 -3.64 3.15 -11.12
CA VAL A 128 -2.84 4.30 -10.70
C VAL A 128 -1.52 4.26 -11.46
N PHE A 129 -1.52 4.77 -12.68
CA PHE A 129 -0.33 4.84 -13.52
C PHE A 129 0.28 6.24 -13.48
N TRP A 130 1.05 6.49 -12.43
CA TRP A 130 1.60 7.81 -12.12
C TRP A 130 2.44 8.39 -13.26
N GLY A 131 3.26 7.60 -13.94
CA GLY A 131 4.09 8.08 -15.04
C GLY A 131 3.28 8.72 -16.16
N THR A 132 2.19 8.11 -16.61
CA THR A 132 1.29 8.67 -17.62
C THR A 132 0.49 9.85 -17.06
N PHE A 133 0.01 9.75 -15.82
CA PHE A 133 -0.71 10.83 -15.15
C PHE A 133 0.08 12.13 -15.11
N THR A 134 1.38 12.10 -14.80
CA THR A 134 2.21 13.31 -14.74
C THR A 134 2.31 14.07 -16.06
N GLY A 135 2.21 13.35 -17.19
CA GLY A 135 2.21 13.95 -18.53
C GLY A 135 0.83 14.44 -18.96
N LEU A 136 -0.20 13.60 -18.79
CA LEU A 136 -1.56 13.94 -19.26
C LEU A 136 -2.28 14.95 -18.36
N GLU A 137 -2.01 14.92 -17.07
CA GLU A 137 -2.66 15.76 -16.05
C GLU A 137 -1.64 16.63 -15.30
N SER A 138 -0.73 17.27 -16.05
CA SER A 138 0.41 18.01 -15.48
C SER A 138 0.01 19.10 -14.49
N GLU A 139 -1.09 19.82 -14.73
CA GLU A 139 -1.59 20.83 -13.80
C GLU A 139 -2.07 20.26 -12.47
N VAL A 140 -2.75 19.10 -12.53
CA VAL A 140 -3.18 18.39 -11.32
C VAL A 140 -1.97 17.85 -10.56
N ASN A 141 -0.98 17.32 -11.29
CA ASN A 141 0.26 16.86 -10.69
C ASN A 141 1.03 17.99 -9.98
N GLN A 142 1.09 19.19 -10.56
CA GLN A 142 1.72 20.36 -9.92
C GLN A 142 1.01 20.74 -8.60
N LYS A 143 -0.31 20.70 -8.58
CA LYS A 143 -1.09 20.94 -7.36
C LYS A 143 -0.80 19.88 -6.29
N ASN A 144 -0.73 18.61 -6.70
CA ASN A 144 -0.40 17.50 -5.78
C ASN A 144 1.02 17.69 -5.20
N ILE A 145 2.00 18.09 -6.02
CA ILE A 145 3.37 18.35 -5.56
C ILE A 145 3.38 19.51 -4.56
N ALA A 146 2.66 20.59 -4.83
CA ALA A 146 2.56 21.74 -3.92
C ALA A 146 1.96 21.32 -2.56
N GLU A 147 0.89 20.51 -2.57
CA GLU A 147 0.27 20.00 -1.34
C GLU A 147 1.22 19.07 -0.56
N ILE A 148 1.94 18.17 -1.23
CA ILE A 148 2.94 17.29 -0.60
C ILE A 148 4.06 18.14 0.04
N ASN A 149 4.57 19.15 -0.65
CA ASN A 149 5.59 20.03 -0.12
C ASN A 149 5.10 20.83 1.10
N GLN A 150 3.84 21.24 1.09
CA GLN A 150 3.22 21.87 2.26
C GLN A 150 3.16 20.89 3.44
N LEU A 151 2.68 19.67 3.25
CA LEU A 151 2.61 18.65 4.30
C LEU A 151 4.00 18.32 4.87
N LEU A 152 5.02 18.28 4.02
CA LEU A 152 6.44 18.11 4.43
C LEU A 152 6.91 19.30 5.29
N SER A 153 6.68 20.53 4.83
CA SER A 153 7.11 21.75 5.54
C SER A 153 6.42 21.91 6.90
N GLU A 154 5.18 21.45 7.01
CA GLU A 154 4.40 21.42 8.25
C GLU A 154 4.78 20.24 9.17
N GLY A 155 5.68 19.34 8.73
CA GLY A 155 6.06 18.14 9.48
C GLY A 155 4.94 17.11 9.63
N LYS A 156 3.87 17.21 8.82
CA LYS A 156 2.73 16.29 8.83
C LYS A 156 3.01 14.95 8.17
N ILE A 157 3.96 14.93 7.24
CA ILE A 157 4.50 13.71 6.63
C ILE A 157 6.01 13.67 6.80
N LYS A 158 6.56 12.45 6.98
CA LYS A 158 7.99 12.23 7.28
C LYS A 158 8.49 11.01 6.49
N PRO A 159 8.96 11.19 5.24
CA PRO A 159 9.50 10.09 4.46
C PRO A 159 10.64 9.36 5.20
N LEU A 160 10.51 8.04 5.38
CA LEU A 160 11.53 7.22 6.02
C LEU A 160 12.67 6.92 5.03
N ILE A 161 13.83 7.46 5.28
CA ILE A 161 15.09 7.04 4.67
C ILE A 161 15.72 6.02 5.61
N SER A 162 15.68 4.75 5.24
CA SER A 162 16.20 3.68 6.09
C SER A 162 17.71 3.45 5.92
N LYS A 163 18.24 3.81 4.76
CA LYS A 163 19.68 3.74 4.46
C LYS A 163 20.10 4.81 3.48
N GLU A 164 21.29 5.33 3.70
CA GLU A 164 22.06 6.12 2.75
C GLU A 164 23.27 5.29 2.33
N ILE A 165 23.47 5.10 1.04
CA ILE A 165 24.50 4.21 0.48
C ILE A 165 25.31 5.02 -0.54
N PRO A 166 26.65 5.01 -0.49
CA PRO A 166 27.47 5.67 -1.50
C PRO A 166 27.20 5.14 -2.90
N MET A 167 27.33 5.99 -3.93
CA MET A 167 27.06 5.66 -5.33
C MET A 167 27.85 4.41 -5.79
N GLU A 168 29.05 4.22 -5.29
CA GLU A 168 29.92 3.07 -5.59
C GLU A 168 29.26 1.74 -5.21
N ASN A 169 28.35 1.74 -4.24
CA ASN A 169 27.64 0.57 -3.74
C ASN A 169 26.18 0.52 -4.23
N ALA A 170 25.83 1.20 -5.32
CA ALA A 170 24.47 1.26 -5.87
C ALA A 170 23.92 -0.12 -6.22
N VAL A 171 24.78 -1.05 -6.66
CA VAL A 171 24.39 -2.44 -6.98
C VAL A 171 23.87 -3.16 -5.73
N ASP A 172 24.51 -2.98 -4.59
CA ASP A 172 24.09 -3.58 -3.32
C ASP A 172 22.74 -3.01 -2.88
N ALA A 173 22.53 -1.70 -3.06
CA ALA A 173 21.26 -1.04 -2.80
C ALA A 173 20.11 -1.64 -3.63
N ILE A 174 20.33 -1.86 -4.92
CA ILE A 174 19.35 -2.48 -5.82
C ILE A 174 19.06 -3.93 -5.41
N GLN A 175 20.08 -4.71 -5.07
CA GLN A 175 19.92 -6.08 -4.59
C GLN A 175 19.11 -6.15 -3.28
N MET A 176 19.35 -5.22 -2.34
CA MET A 176 18.57 -5.12 -1.11
C MET A 176 17.09 -4.89 -1.37
N ILE A 177 16.76 -4.03 -2.33
CA ILE A 177 15.37 -3.79 -2.75
C ILE A 177 14.78 -5.05 -3.37
N GLY A 178 15.52 -5.71 -4.28
CA GLY A 178 15.12 -6.96 -4.93
C GLY A 178 14.81 -8.09 -3.94
N ASN A 179 15.58 -8.18 -2.87
CA ASN A 179 15.40 -9.18 -1.80
C ASN A 179 14.28 -8.82 -0.79
N ARG A 180 13.50 -7.76 -1.03
CA ARG A 180 12.40 -7.28 -0.17
C ARG A 180 12.85 -6.96 1.27
N GLY A 181 14.14 -6.72 1.49
CA GLY A 181 14.76 -6.41 2.79
C GLY A 181 14.66 -4.94 3.20
N VAL A 182 14.10 -4.09 2.34
CA VAL A 182 14.05 -2.63 2.58
C VAL A 182 12.73 -2.24 3.24
N ILE A 183 12.82 -1.38 4.25
CA ILE A 183 11.71 -0.65 4.86
C ILE A 183 11.87 0.82 4.48
N GLY A 184 10.81 1.48 4.03
CA GLY A 184 10.90 2.87 3.56
C GLY A 184 11.73 3.00 2.29
N LYS A 185 12.67 3.95 2.28
CA LYS A 185 13.51 4.29 1.11
C LYS A 185 14.99 4.09 1.39
N VAL A 186 15.71 3.68 0.34
CA VAL A 186 17.18 3.72 0.27
C VAL A 186 17.56 4.88 -0.65
N VAL A 187 18.51 5.71 -0.22
CA VAL A 187 19.06 6.83 -1.00
C VAL A 187 20.49 6.48 -1.37
N ILE A 188 20.90 6.83 -2.58
CA ILE A 188 22.25 6.65 -3.12
C ILE A 188 22.85 8.01 -3.39
#